data_7508cc6dc0dd4642132ec6a599ac0c6f
#
_entry.id   7508cc6dc0dd4642132ec6a599ac0c6f
#
_cell.length_a   1.000
_cell.length_b   1.000
_cell.length_c   1.000
_cell.angle_alpha   90.00
_cell.angle_beta   90.00
_cell.angle_gamma   90.00
#
_symmetry.space_group_name_H-M   'P 1'
#
loop_
_entity.id
_entity.type
_entity.pdbx_description
1 polymer ?
#
loop_
_entity_poly.entity_id
_entity_poly.type
_entity_poly.pdbx_seq_one_letter_code
_entity_poly.pdbx_strand_id
1 'polypeptide(L)'
;MLFRSLFFLLGQLALLGITYAFRWLTSYDDVQEIASGNVAAALALTGLLIAVGLLVARAVSGEYLGFLRSLGGFLLALLLVIVLYPVRQVVVQWLILGGAIHWHTNLLDSEIAQDRNVAAGLLEATAYVTTALFMTHIV
;
A
#
# COMPACT_ATOMS: atom_id res chain seq x y z
N MET A 1 9.24 26.25 -8.71
CA MET A 1 9.22 25.15 -9.68
C MET A 1 10.15 23.99 -9.32
N LEU A 2 11.42 24.26 -9.06
CA LEU A 2 12.41 23.23 -8.65
C LEU A 2 11.94 22.36 -7.45
N PHE A 3 11.24 22.95 -6.52
CA PHE A 3 10.75 22.31 -5.31
C PHE A 3 9.68 21.25 -5.60
N ARG A 4 8.70 21.61 -6.42
CA ARG A 4 7.63 20.69 -6.81
C ARG A 4 8.17 19.52 -7.63
N SER A 5 9.16 19.79 -8.50
CA SER A 5 9.82 18.75 -9.28
C SER A 5 10.62 17.79 -8.40
N LEU A 6 11.32 18.31 -7.37
CA LEU A 6 12.06 17.49 -6.43
C LEU A 6 11.12 16.56 -5.63
N PHE A 7 10.04 17.11 -5.07
CA PHE A 7 9.05 16.30 -4.33
C PHE A 7 8.30 15.32 -5.23
N PHE A 8 8.07 15.66 -6.49
CA PHE A 8 7.54 14.71 -7.46
C PHE A 8 8.48 13.51 -7.66
N LEU A 9 9.78 13.77 -7.88
CA LEU A 9 10.77 12.70 -8.02
C LEU A 9 10.89 11.87 -6.74
N LEU A 10 10.95 12.49 -5.58
CA LEU A 10 10.95 11.80 -4.29
C LEU A 10 9.69 10.94 -4.12
N GLY A 11 8.54 11.46 -4.52
CA GLY A 11 7.28 10.72 -4.51
C GLY A 11 7.33 9.47 -5.40
N GLN A 12 7.87 9.59 -6.61
CA GLN A 12 8.03 8.44 -7.51
C GLN A 12 9.01 7.40 -6.96
N LEU A 13 10.13 7.84 -6.41
CA LEU A 13 11.10 6.94 -5.77
C LEU A 13 10.50 6.25 -4.55
N ALA A 14 9.74 6.98 -3.74
CA ALA A 14 9.02 6.42 -2.59
C ALA A 14 7.98 5.38 -3.04
N LEU A 15 7.18 5.68 -4.07
CA LEU A 15 6.19 4.76 -4.61
C LEU A 15 6.84 3.44 -5.05
N LEU A 16 7.92 3.53 -5.80
CA LEU A 16 8.66 2.35 -6.27
C LEU A 16 9.30 1.58 -5.11
N GLY A 17 9.97 2.29 -4.19
CA GLY A 17 10.65 1.68 -3.05
C GLY A 17 9.68 0.97 -2.10
N ILE A 18 8.54 1.59 -1.79
CA ILE A 18 7.53 1.02 -0.91
C ILE A 18 6.85 -0.16 -1.59
N THR A 19 6.50 -0.04 -2.87
CA THR A 19 5.93 -1.16 -3.63
C THR A 19 6.87 -2.36 -3.63
N TYR A 20 8.17 -2.12 -3.82
CA TYR A 20 9.18 -3.17 -3.76
C TYR A 20 9.28 -3.80 -2.36
N ALA A 21 9.25 -2.98 -1.31
CA ALA A 21 9.27 -3.46 0.07
C ALA A 21 8.03 -4.31 0.41
N PHE A 22 6.84 -3.88 -0.02
CA PHE A 22 5.61 -4.66 0.17
C PHE A 22 5.62 -5.97 -0.60
N ARG A 23 6.18 -6.01 -1.80
CA ARG A 23 6.38 -7.26 -2.55
C ARG A 23 7.29 -8.23 -1.80
N TRP A 24 8.23 -7.72 -1.04
CA TRP A 24 9.11 -8.54 -0.19
C TRP A 24 8.39 -9.14 1.02
N LEU A 25 7.34 -8.47 1.48
CA LEU A 25 6.51 -8.92 2.61
C LEU A 25 5.40 -9.88 2.18
N THR A 26 4.98 -9.86 0.92
CA THR A 26 4.01 -10.83 0.39
C THR A 26 4.65 -12.20 0.19
N SER A 27 3.87 -13.26 0.40
CA SER A 27 4.35 -14.64 0.28
C SER A 27 4.43 -15.17 -1.15
N TYR A 28 4.02 -14.37 -2.13
CA TYR A 28 4.01 -14.72 -3.54
C TYR A 28 4.70 -13.64 -4.41
N ASP A 29 5.13 -14.02 -5.61
CA ASP A 29 5.72 -13.07 -6.57
C ASP A 29 4.62 -12.40 -7.40
N ASP A 30 4.30 -11.15 -7.06
CA ASP A 30 3.27 -10.36 -7.75
C ASP A 30 3.50 -10.27 -9.26
N VAL A 31 4.74 -10.11 -9.70
CA VAL A 31 5.06 -9.96 -11.14
C VAL A 31 4.78 -11.24 -11.89
N GLN A 32 5.17 -12.37 -11.32
CA GLN A 32 4.93 -13.68 -11.92
C GLN A 32 3.44 -14.00 -11.97
N GLU A 33 2.72 -13.73 -10.88
CA GLU A 33 1.27 -13.93 -10.79
C GLU A 33 0.51 -13.06 -11.80
N ILE A 34 0.85 -11.79 -11.91
CA ILE A 34 0.23 -10.87 -12.88
C ILE A 34 0.58 -11.30 -14.31
N ALA A 35 1.82 -11.68 -14.59
CA ALA A 35 2.24 -12.17 -15.90
C ALA A 35 1.49 -13.45 -16.31
N SER A 36 1.11 -14.28 -15.35
CA SER A 36 0.28 -15.47 -15.58
C SER A 36 -1.23 -15.19 -15.70
N GLY A 37 -1.64 -13.92 -15.67
CA GLY A 37 -3.04 -13.50 -15.80
C GLY A 37 -3.85 -13.57 -14.49
N ASN A 38 -3.18 -13.54 -13.34
CA ASN A 38 -3.86 -13.51 -12.04
C ASN A 38 -4.45 -12.13 -11.75
N VAL A 39 -5.73 -11.95 -12.02
CA VAL A 39 -6.45 -10.68 -11.79
C VAL A 39 -6.52 -10.32 -10.31
N ALA A 40 -6.62 -11.31 -9.43
CA ALA A 40 -6.65 -11.09 -7.98
C ALA A 40 -5.35 -10.41 -7.49
N ALA A 41 -4.19 -10.91 -7.93
CA ALA A 41 -2.90 -10.31 -7.61
C ALA A 41 -2.75 -8.90 -8.20
N ALA A 42 -3.24 -8.68 -9.42
CA ALA A 42 -3.23 -7.36 -10.06
C ALA A 42 -4.08 -6.34 -9.30
N LEU A 43 -5.25 -6.73 -8.83
CA LEU A 43 -6.13 -5.87 -8.01
C LEU A 43 -5.49 -5.53 -6.66
N ALA A 44 -4.90 -6.49 -5.97
CA ALA A 44 -4.22 -6.26 -4.70
C ALA A 44 -3.07 -5.27 -4.86
N LEU A 45 -2.23 -5.45 -5.87
CA LEU A 45 -1.12 -4.54 -6.17
C LEU A 45 -1.62 -3.14 -6.56
N THR A 46 -2.66 -3.06 -7.37
CA THR A 46 -3.29 -1.79 -7.76
C THR A 46 -3.80 -1.03 -6.54
N GLY A 47 -4.47 -1.70 -5.62
CA GLY A 47 -4.93 -1.10 -4.36
C GLY A 47 -3.78 -0.53 -3.52
N LEU A 48 -2.68 -1.26 -3.41
CA LEU A 48 -1.48 -0.80 -2.74
C LEU A 48 -0.89 0.44 -3.41
N LEU A 49 -0.75 0.45 -4.73
CA LEU A 49 -0.22 1.59 -5.48
C LEU A 49 -1.08 2.84 -5.30
N ILE A 50 -2.40 2.70 -5.35
CA ILE A 50 -3.33 3.80 -5.10
C ILE A 50 -3.18 4.32 -3.66
N ALA A 51 -3.11 3.44 -2.68
CA ALA A 51 -2.96 3.80 -1.27
C ALA A 51 -1.67 4.60 -1.02
N VAL A 52 -0.54 4.11 -1.53
CA VAL A 52 0.75 4.81 -1.42
C VAL A 52 0.70 6.15 -2.16
N GLY A 53 0.13 6.18 -3.36
CA GLY A 53 -0.04 7.40 -4.15
C GLY A 53 -0.85 8.47 -3.42
N LEU A 54 -1.94 8.09 -2.76
CA LEU A 54 -2.76 9.01 -1.95
C LEU A 54 -1.97 9.62 -0.78
N LEU A 55 -1.21 8.80 -0.06
CA LEU A 55 -0.40 9.27 1.06
C LEU A 55 0.73 10.20 0.62
N VAL A 56 1.42 9.82 -0.46
CA VAL A 56 2.46 10.66 -1.05
C VAL A 56 1.87 11.98 -1.58
N ALA A 57 0.75 11.93 -2.30
CA ALA A 57 0.07 13.11 -2.80
C ALA A 57 -0.33 14.05 -1.65
N ARG A 58 -0.85 13.51 -0.56
CA ARG A 58 -1.18 14.30 0.63
C ARG A 58 0.03 14.96 1.26
N ALA A 59 1.14 14.22 1.38
CA ALA A 59 2.38 14.76 1.94
C ALA A 59 2.97 15.92 1.13
N VAL A 60 2.77 15.90 -0.20
CA VAL A 60 3.31 16.90 -1.13
C VAL A 60 2.35 18.07 -1.35
N SER A 61 1.07 17.93 -1.06
CA SER A 61 0.03 18.93 -1.36
C SER A 61 -0.05 20.09 -0.36
N GLY A 62 0.70 20.05 0.74
CA GLY A 62 0.73 21.11 1.74
C GLY A 62 1.45 22.37 1.29
N GLU A 63 1.25 23.49 2.00
CA GLU A 63 2.04 24.69 1.79
C GLU A 63 3.53 24.43 2.10
N TYR A 64 4.40 25.00 1.29
CA TYR A 64 5.83 24.92 1.55
C TYR A 64 6.21 25.74 2.78
N LEU A 65 6.41 25.06 3.91
CA LEU A 65 6.81 25.65 5.18
C LEU A 65 8.32 25.59 5.45
N GLY A 66 9.10 25.27 4.42
CA GLY A 66 10.55 25.05 4.52
C GLY A 66 10.93 23.59 4.22
N PHE A 67 12.17 23.40 3.71
CA PHE A 67 12.63 22.08 3.25
C PHE A 67 12.55 21.00 4.35
N LEU A 68 13.05 21.30 5.53
CA LEU A 68 13.09 20.32 6.63
C LEU A 68 11.70 19.94 7.12
N ARG A 69 10.78 20.88 7.15
CA ARG A 69 9.41 20.63 7.62
C ARG A 69 8.61 19.82 6.60
N SER A 70 8.76 20.14 5.32
CA SER A 70 8.13 19.39 4.23
C SER A 70 8.71 17.98 4.11
N LEU A 71 10.01 17.84 4.29
CA LEU A 71 10.67 16.52 4.34
C LEU A 71 10.19 15.70 5.54
N GLY A 72 10.04 16.31 6.70
CA GLY A 72 9.50 15.66 7.90
C GLY A 72 8.09 15.11 7.69
N GLY A 73 7.21 15.90 7.09
CA GLY A 73 5.85 15.46 6.72
C GLY A 73 5.85 14.31 5.71
N PHE A 74 6.73 14.38 4.74
CA PHE A 74 6.91 13.31 3.76
C PHE A 74 7.39 12.00 4.40
N LEU A 75 8.39 12.07 5.27
CA LEU A 75 8.89 10.89 6.01
C LEU A 75 7.83 10.31 6.94
N LEU A 76 7.03 11.15 7.59
CA LEU A 76 5.89 10.69 8.39
C LEU A 76 4.87 9.94 7.53
N ALA A 77 4.55 10.45 6.36
CA ALA A 77 3.64 9.77 5.43
C ALA A 77 4.19 8.40 5.00
N LEU A 78 5.50 8.32 4.74
CA LEU A 78 6.16 7.04 4.43
C LEU A 78 6.10 6.06 5.60
N LEU A 79 6.31 6.54 6.82
CA LEU A 79 6.19 5.72 8.02
C LEU A 79 4.78 5.16 8.17
N LEU A 80 3.75 5.98 7.94
CA LEU A 80 2.36 5.56 8.01
C LEU A 80 2.01 4.49 6.97
N VAL A 81 2.65 4.51 5.80
CA VAL A 81 2.46 3.45 4.80
C VAL A 81 2.88 2.08 5.34
N ILE A 82 3.95 2.02 6.15
CA ILE A 82 4.41 0.77 6.77
C ILE A 82 3.32 0.19 7.69
N VAL A 83 2.52 1.04 8.32
CA VAL A 83 1.39 0.64 9.17
C VAL A 83 0.23 0.02 8.35
N LEU A 84 0.15 0.29 7.06
CA LEU A 84 -0.89 -0.30 6.20
C LEU A 84 -0.86 -1.83 6.20
N TYR A 85 0.34 -2.42 6.24
CA TYR A 85 0.46 -3.87 6.20
C TYR A 85 -0.20 -4.58 7.41
N PRO A 86 0.15 -4.27 8.66
CA PRO A 86 -0.52 -4.89 9.81
C PRO A 86 -2.00 -4.54 9.90
N VAL A 87 -2.41 -3.34 9.49
CA VAL A 87 -3.84 -2.96 9.46
C VAL A 87 -4.60 -3.84 8.46
N ARG A 88 -4.06 -4.04 7.28
CA ARG A 88 -4.62 -4.99 6.29
C ARG A 88 -4.77 -6.39 6.89
N GLN A 89 -3.74 -6.91 7.57
CA GLN A 89 -3.78 -8.22 8.18
C GLN A 89 -4.92 -8.33 9.21
N VAL A 90 -5.04 -7.34 10.08
CA VAL A 90 -6.09 -7.33 11.10
C VAL A 90 -7.48 -7.19 10.48
N VAL A 91 -7.67 -6.21 9.61
CA VAL A 91 -8.99 -5.90 9.05
C VAL A 91 -9.49 -7.02 8.15
N VAL A 92 -8.67 -7.47 7.22
CA VAL A 92 -9.13 -8.43 6.21
C VAL A 92 -9.18 -9.85 6.76
N GLN A 93 -8.13 -10.30 7.43
CA GLN A 93 -8.09 -11.69 7.92
C GLN A 93 -9.02 -11.90 9.10
N TRP A 94 -9.02 -11.02 10.07
CA TRP A 94 -9.77 -11.22 11.30
C TRP A 94 -11.23 -10.79 11.19
N LEU A 95 -11.48 -9.57 10.69
CA LEU A 95 -12.86 -9.04 10.67
C LEU A 95 -13.67 -9.55 9.47
N ILE A 96 -13.07 -9.71 8.31
CA ILE A 96 -13.82 -10.02 7.08
C ILE A 96 -13.81 -11.53 6.80
N LEU A 97 -12.65 -12.17 6.87
CA LEU A 97 -12.54 -13.60 6.59
C LEU A 97 -12.77 -14.48 7.82
N GLY A 98 -12.93 -13.90 9.01
CA GLY A 98 -13.21 -14.62 10.25
C GLY A 98 -12.09 -15.57 10.67
N GLY A 99 -10.88 -15.38 10.18
CA GLY A 99 -9.72 -16.23 10.43
C GLY A 99 -8.86 -15.76 11.61
N ALA A 100 -8.01 -16.65 12.12
CA ALA A 100 -6.98 -16.27 13.07
C ALA A 100 -5.89 -15.43 12.35
N ILE A 101 -5.31 -14.47 13.07
CA ILE A 101 -4.22 -13.65 12.52
C ILE A 101 -2.97 -14.52 12.45
N HIS A 102 -2.63 -14.94 11.24
CA HIS A 102 -1.37 -15.64 10.97
C HIS A 102 -0.43 -14.72 10.22
N TRP A 103 0.68 -14.33 10.85
CA TRP A 103 1.66 -13.42 10.25
C TRP A 103 2.50 -14.09 9.16
N HIS A 104 2.67 -15.42 9.23
CA HIS A 104 3.51 -16.19 8.32
C HIS A 104 2.76 -17.06 7.32
N THR A 105 1.56 -17.51 7.68
CA THR A 105 0.67 -18.24 6.76
C THR A 105 -0.54 -17.35 6.49
N ASN A 106 -0.45 -16.57 5.44
CA ASN A 106 -1.46 -15.59 5.10
C ASN A 106 -2.56 -16.24 4.27
N LEU A 107 -3.72 -16.45 4.88
CA LEU A 107 -4.89 -16.98 4.18
C LEU A 107 -5.25 -16.14 2.96
N LEU A 108 -5.16 -14.82 3.08
CA LEU A 108 -5.45 -13.90 1.99
C LEU A 108 -4.47 -14.06 0.82
N ASP A 109 -3.18 -14.22 1.09
CA ASP A 109 -2.18 -14.45 0.05
C ASP A 109 -2.40 -15.78 -0.67
N SER A 110 -2.83 -16.82 0.05
CA SER A 110 -3.21 -18.11 -0.53
C SER A 110 -4.43 -17.98 -1.45
N GLU A 111 -5.47 -17.28 -1.01
CA GLU A 111 -6.67 -17.02 -1.80
C GLU A 111 -6.36 -16.23 -3.09
N ILE A 112 -5.43 -15.28 -3.01
CA ILE A 112 -5.03 -14.46 -4.15
C ILE A 112 -4.12 -15.24 -5.11
N ALA A 113 -3.09 -15.89 -4.60
CA ALA A 113 -2.06 -16.52 -5.43
C ALA A 113 -2.48 -17.89 -5.94
N GLN A 114 -3.01 -18.75 -5.08
CA GLN A 114 -3.34 -20.13 -5.43
C GLN A 114 -4.75 -20.24 -6.02
N ASP A 115 -5.73 -19.71 -5.34
CA ASP A 115 -7.13 -19.81 -5.76
C ASP A 115 -7.54 -18.73 -6.77
N ARG A 116 -6.68 -17.74 -6.99
CA ARG A 116 -6.92 -16.61 -7.91
C ARG A 116 -8.26 -15.91 -7.65
N ASN A 117 -8.63 -15.82 -6.38
CA ASN A 117 -9.91 -15.29 -5.95
C ASN A 117 -9.95 -13.77 -6.13
N VAL A 118 -10.64 -13.33 -7.17
CA VAL A 118 -10.78 -11.90 -7.51
C VAL A 118 -11.43 -11.11 -6.38
N ALA A 119 -12.39 -11.69 -5.67
CA ALA A 119 -13.01 -11.05 -4.52
C ALA A 119 -12.01 -10.81 -3.38
N ALA A 120 -11.09 -11.74 -3.12
CA ALA A 120 -10.04 -11.57 -2.14
C ALA A 120 -9.07 -10.44 -2.54
N GLY A 121 -8.68 -10.37 -3.81
CA GLY A 121 -7.85 -9.29 -4.34
C GLY A 121 -8.53 -7.92 -4.21
N LEU A 122 -9.83 -7.86 -4.48
CA LEU A 122 -10.63 -6.63 -4.35
C LEU A 122 -10.76 -6.20 -2.88
N LEU A 123 -10.97 -7.13 -1.96
CA LEU A 123 -11.01 -6.85 -0.52
C LEU A 123 -9.68 -6.28 -0.03
N GLU A 124 -8.56 -6.85 -0.45
CA GLU A 124 -7.23 -6.35 -0.12
C GLU A 124 -7.03 -4.94 -0.67
N ALA A 125 -7.35 -4.70 -1.94
CA ALA A 125 -7.26 -3.40 -2.56
C ALA A 125 -8.09 -2.35 -1.79
N THR A 126 -9.33 -2.69 -1.46
CA THR A 126 -10.23 -1.81 -0.71
C THR A 126 -9.70 -1.50 0.68
N ALA A 127 -9.16 -2.49 1.38
CA ALA A 127 -8.55 -2.29 2.70
C ALA A 127 -7.37 -1.32 2.65
N TYR A 128 -6.48 -1.44 1.66
CA TYR A 128 -5.38 -0.51 1.48
C TYR A 128 -5.86 0.92 1.20
N VAL A 129 -6.75 1.08 0.24
CA VAL A 129 -7.23 2.41 -0.18
C VAL A 129 -8.01 3.08 0.95
N THR A 130 -8.91 2.37 1.61
CA THR A 130 -9.70 2.90 2.71
C THR A 130 -8.82 3.34 3.88
N THR A 131 -7.84 2.51 4.26
CA THR A 131 -6.91 2.84 5.33
C THR A 131 -6.06 4.06 4.97
N ALA A 132 -5.59 4.16 3.73
CA ALA A 132 -4.84 5.31 3.26
C ALA A 132 -5.69 6.59 3.29
N LEU A 133 -6.96 6.52 2.89
CA LEU A 133 -7.88 7.65 2.97
C LEU A 133 -8.05 8.15 4.41
N PHE A 134 -8.21 7.27 5.37
CA PHE A 134 -8.25 7.67 6.78
C PHE A 134 -6.94 8.33 7.22
N MET A 135 -5.81 7.76 6.84
CA MET A 135 -4.49 8.30 7.18
C MET A 135 -4.24 9.68 6.57
N THR A 136 -4.78 10.00 5.39
CA THR A 136 -4.63 11.33 4.79
C THR A 136 -5.26 12.44 5.62
N HIS A 137 -6.18 12.12 6.54
CA HIS A 137 -6.78 13.07 7.47
C HIS A 137 -5.95 13.28 8.73
N ILE A 138 -5.00 12.39 9.00
CA ILE A 138 -4.12 12.47 10.17
C ILE A 138 -2.83 13.24 9.84
N VAL A 139 -2.38 13.12 8.63
CA VAL A 139 -1.18 13.81 8.09
C VAL A 139 -1.57 15.17 7.43
#